data_75b36eb69ed0f3fb10b2e160ec75d43f
#
_entry.id   75b36eb69ed0f3fb10b2e160ec75d43f
#
_cell.length_a   1.000
_cell.length_b   1.000
_cell.length_c   1.000
_cell.angle_alpha   90.00
_cell.angle_beta   90.00
_cell.angle_gamma   90.00
#
_symmetry.space_group_name_H-M   'P 1'
#
loop_
_entity.id
_entity.type
_entity.pdbx_description
1 polymer ?
#
loop_
_entity_poly.entity_id
_entity_poly.type
_entity_poly.pdbx_seq_one_letter_code
_entity_poly.pdbx_strand_id
1 'polypeptide(L)'
;PVPIIADIHFQYKLALAAIDAGVDGLRLNPGNIRKESQIKEVAKAALSANIPIRIGVNGGSLDKDLLEKYGDATPEALVESAMTELKYLEDVDFFNIKISVKHSNVPLMIESYRLLAEKVEYPLHLGVTEAGPLPGGLIKSTAGISTLLNEGIGDTIRYSLTADPIEEAKSGRQLLEYLGLRERNSLDLIACPSCGRAEVDVIKVAEEAQEALNKEDIPLQVAVMGCVVNGPGEARSADIGIAAGKNKGHLFIRGEVVRVVNEKDMVTSLLDEARLIVEEGIESRLAAADDNAAELAQKDVEDLLNSQGDINNFTERKKSVVEITSKQDND
;
A
#
# COMPACT_ATOMS: atom_id res chain seq x y z
N PRO A 1 -13.25 -17.54 -7.79
CA PRO A 1 -13.01 -17.00 -9.12
C PRO A 1 -12.83 -15.49 -9.04
N VAL A 2 -11.87 -14.97 -9.80
CA VAL A 2 -11.59 -13.53 -9.89
C VAL A 2 -12.22 -13.02 -11.18
N PRO A 3 -12.99 -11.91 -11.18
CA PRO A 3 -13.56 -11.32 -12.38
C PRO A 3 -12.48 -10.93 -13.40
N ILE A 4 -12.71 -11.21 -14.67
CA ILE A 4 -11.78 -10.94 -15.77
C ILE A 4 -12.29 -9.77 -16.60
N ILE A 5 -11.46 -8.74 -16.76
CA ILE A 5 -11.73 -7.57 -17.59
C ILE A 5 -10.85 -7.60 -18.82
N ALA A 6 -11.44 -7.65 -20.02
CA ALA A 6 -10.70 -7.59 -21.26
C ALA A 6 -10.29 -6.15 -21.59
N ASP A 7 -8.99 -5.92 -21.75
CA ASP A 7 -8.43 -4.61 -22.10
C ASP A 7 -8.26 -4.52 -23.62
N ILE A 8 -9.22 -3.84 -24.29
CA ILE A 8 -9.32 -3.76 -25.73
C ILE A 8 -8.59 -2.53 -26.25
N HIS A 9 -7.63 -2.74 -27.15
CA HIS A 9 -6.80 -1.65 -27.69
C HIS A 9 -7.33 -1.10 -29.03
N PHE A 10 -7.16 -1.79 -30.15
CA PHE A 10 -7.37 -1.19 -31.48
C PHE A 10 -8.56 -1.75 -32.26
N GLN A 11 -8.96 -2.99 -31.97
CA GLN A 11 -9.95 -3.70 -32.76
C GLN A 11 -11.22 -3.96 -31.93
N TYR A 12 -12.29 -3.22 -32.23
CA TYR A 12 -13.57 -3.37 -31.53
C TYR A 12 -14.16 -4.80 -31.64
N LYS A 13 -13.84 -5.53 -32.72
CA LYS A 13 -14.26 -6.94 -32.88
C LYS A 13 -13.68 -7.87 -31.80
N LEU A 14 -12.53 -7.51 -31.23
CA LEU A 14 -11.99 -8.26 -30.07
C LEU A 14 -12.84 -8.03 -28.82
N ALA A 15 -13.45 -6.86 -28.68
CA ALA A 15 -14.42 -6.60 -27.60
C ALA A 15 -15.63 -7.54 -27.73
N LEU A 16 -16.20 -7.66 -28.95
CA LEU A 16 -17.33 -8.55 -29.20
C LEU A 16 -16.95 -10.02 -28.94
N ALA A 17 -15.77 -10.47 -29.40
CA ALA A 17 -15.29 -11.83 -29.14
C ALA A 17 -15.03 -12.08 -27.64
N ALA A 18 -14.56 -11.09 -26.90
CA ALA A 18 -14.36 -11.19 -25.44
C ALA A 18 -15.70 -11.32 -24.70
N ILE A 19 -16.73 -10.56 -25.12
CA ILE A 19 -18.09 -10.68 -24.59
C ILE A 19 -18.63 -12.11 -24.84
N ASP A 20 -18.51 -12.61 -26.06
CA ASP A 20 -18.96 -13.96 -26.44
C ASP A 20 -18.21 -15.06 -25.65
N ALA A 21 -16.96 -14.80 -25.27
CA ALA A 21 -16.15 -15.70 -24.43
C ALA A 21 -16.50 -15.63 -22.92
N GLY A 22 -17.36 -14.69 -22.50
CA GLY A 22 -17.88 -14.60 -21.14
C GLY A 22 -16.98 -13.83 -20.17
N VAL A 23 -16.34 -12.74 -20.63
CA VAL A 23 -15.61 -11.83 -19.70
C VAL A 23 -16.58 -11.11 -18.78
N ASP A 24 -16.09 -10.71 -17.61
CA ASP A 24 -16.88 -9.99 -16.60
C ASP A 24 -16.91 -8.48 -16.84
N GLY A 25 -16.16 -7.96 -17.79
CA GLY A 25 -16.14 -6.54 -18.14
C GLY A 25 -15.19 -6.22 -19.28
N LEU A 26 -15.29 -5.01 -19.80
CA LEU A 26 -14.42 -4.48 -20.86
C LEU A 26 -13.72 -3.19 -20.41
N ARG A 27 -12.53 -2.97 -20.98
CA ARG A 27 -11.92 -1.62 -21.01
C ARG A 27 -11.76 -1.20 -22.47
N LEU A 28 -12.27 -0.02 -22.78
CA LEU A 28 -12.06 0.65 -24.06
C LEU A 28 -11.17 1.89 -23.87
N ASN A 29 -10.33 2.18 -24.87
CA ASN A 29 -9.52 3.40 -24.90
C ASN A 29 -10.00 4.31 -26.04
N PRO A 30 -10.56 5.50 -25.72
CA PRO A 30 -11.08 6.45 -26.70
C PRO A 30 -10.04 6.86 -27.76
N GLY A 31 -8.77 6.94 -27.35
CA GLY A 31 -7.67 7.25 -28.25
C GLY A 31 -7.40 6.17 -29.31
N ASN A 32 -7.84 4.94 -29.08
CA ASN A 32 -7.58 3.80 -29.96
C ASN A 32 -8.81 3.35 -30.78
N ILE A 33 -10.00 3.33 -30.15
CA ILE A 33 -11.27 3.00 -30.82
C ILE A 33 -12.08 4.29 -30.88
N ARG A 34 -12.07 4.95 -32.06
CA ARG A 34 -12.57 6.32 -32.23
C ARG A 34 -13.90 6.41 -32.97
N LYS A 35 -14.30 5.35 -33.68
CA LYS A 35 -15.52 5.38 -34.48
C LYS A 35 -16.73 5.16 -33.57
N GLU A 36 -17.56 6.18 -33.46
CA GLU A 36 -18.81 6.15 -32.71
C GLU A 36 -19.65 4.91 -32.99
N SER A 37 -19.79 4.50 -34.26
CA SER A 37 -20.58 3.32 -34.65
C SER A 37 -20.02 2.03 -34.05
N GLN A 38 -18.68 1.90 -33.93
CA GLN A 38 -18.03 0.74 -33.34
C GLN A 38 -18.20 0.70 -31.82
N ILE A 39 -18.11 1.87 -31.16
CA ILE A 39 -18.34 2.03 -29.72
C ILE A 39 -19.80 1.66 -29.39
N LYS A 40 -20.75 2.18 -30.15
CA LYS A 40 -22.17 1.87 -29.98
C LYS A 40 -22.51 0.39 -30.23
N GLU A 41 -21.83 -0.27 -31.16
CA GLU A 41 -21.97 -1.73 -31.39
C GLU A 41 -21.48 -2.54 -30.17
N VAL A 42 -20.32 -2.20 -29.62
CA VAL A 42 -19.77 -2.84 -28.41
C VAL A 42 -20.67 -2.58 -27.22
N ALA A 43 -21.16 -1.35 -27.04
CA ALA A 43 -22.06 -0.99 -25.95
C ALA A 43 -23.35 -1.81 -25.95
N LYS A 44 -23.98 -2.00 -27.14
CA LYS A 44 -25.18 -2.83 -27.29
C LYS A 44 -24.92 -4.30 -26.95
N ALA A 45 -23.77 -4.84 -27.35
CA ALA A 45 -23.39 -6.20 -27.00
C ALA A 45 -23.14 -6.35 -25.49
N ALA A 46 -22.44 -5.38 -24.88
CA ALA A 46 -22.19 -5.35 -23.44
C ALA A 46 -23.48 -5.22 -22.62
N LEU A 47 -24.43 -4.38 -23.09
CA LEU A 47 -25.76 -4.26 -22.49
C LEU A 47 -26.51 -5.59 -22.50
N SER A 48 -26.50 -6.29 -23.64
CA SER A 48 -27.15 -7.61 -23.77
C SER A 48 -26.52 -8.67 -22.88
N ALA A 49 -25.21 -8.59 -22.64
CA ALA A 49 -24.47 -9.50 -21.76
C ALA A 49 -24.47 -9.06 -20.30
N ASN A 50 -25.02 -7.87 -19.99
CA ASN A 50 -25.03 -7.27 -18.65
C ASN A 50 -23.63 -7.11 -18.02
N ILE A 51 -22.65 -6.68 -18.80
CA ILE A 51 -21.28 -6.45 -18.33
C ILE A 51 -20.91 -4.96 -18.37
N PRO A 52 -20.06 -4.48 -17.44
CA PRO A 52 -19.64 -3.08 -17.40
C PRO A 52 -18.58 -2.75 -18.47
N ILE A 53 -18.57 -1.47 -18.88
CA ILE A 53 -17.48 -0.92 -19.70
C ILE A 53 -16.73 0.13 -18.90
N ARG A 54 -15.40 0.02 -18.85
CA ARG A 54 -14.53 1.08 -18.37
C ARG A 54 -13.99 1.93 -19.51
N ILE A 55 -14.34 3.20 -19.53
CA ILE A 55 -13.70 4.22 -20.34
C ILE A 55 -12.29 4.44 -19.79
N GLY A 56 -11.26 4.21 -20.58
CA GLY A 56 -9.88 4.21 -20.12
C GLY A 56 -8.98 5.17 -20.89
N VAL A 57 -9.08 6.48 -20.59
CA VAL A 57 -8.23 7.52 -21.18
C VAL A 57 -6.82 7.46 -20.57
N ASN A 58 -5.80 7.54 -21.45
CA ASN A 58 -4.41 7.70 -21.07
C ASN A 58 -3.78 8.88 -21.81
N GLY A 59 -2.95 9.68 -21.12
CA GLY A 59 -2.28 10.82 -21.71
C GLY A 59 -1.44 10.48 -22.97
N GLY A 60 -0.75 9.35 -22.95
CA GLY A 60 0.07 8.91 -24.10
C GLY A 60 -0.71 8.43 -25.33
N SER A 61 -2.04 8.31 -25.27
CA SER A 61 -2.89 7.86 -26.38
C SER A 61 -4.07 8.79 -26.65
N LEU A 62 -3.96 10.05 -26.28
CA LEU A 62 -4.96 11.06 -26.55
C LEU A 62 -5.17 11.26 -28.07
N ASP A 63 -6.40 11.65 -28.44
CA ASP A 63 -6.72 11.97 -29.83
C ASP A 63 -5.89 13.17 -30.30
N LYS A 64 -5.51 13.15 -31.59
CA LYS A 64 -4.70 14.21 -32.19
C LYS A 64 -5.42 15.58 -32.20
N ASP A 65 -6.73 15.58 -32.40
CA ASP A 65 -7.52 16.81 -32.42
C ASP A 65 -7.52 17.46 -31.02
N LEU A 66 -7.54 16.65 -29.96
CA LEU A 66 -7.42 17.16 -28.58
C LEU A 66 -6.01 17.65 -28.27
N LEU A 67 -4.98 16.93 -28.74
CA LEU A 67 -3.60 17.39 -28.60
C LEU A 67 -3.34 18.70 -29.35
N GLU A 68 -3.91 18.88 -30.54
CA GLU A 68 -3.84 20.16 -31.31
C GLU A 68 -4.60 21.27 -30.58
N LYS A 69 -5.78 20.99 -30.04
CA LYS A 69 -6.60 21.94 -29.29
C LYS A 69 -5.96 22.45 -28.02
N TYR A 70 -5.36 21.56 -27.23
CA TYR A 70 -4.84 21.87 -25.90
C TYR A 70 -3.31 22.02 -25.84
N GLY A 71 -2.61 21.70 -26.93
CA GLY A 71 -1.15 21.78 -27.04
C GLY A 71 -0.41 20.62 -26.39
N ASP A 72 -1.02 19.92 -25.43
CA ASP A 72 -0.47 18.77 -24.70
C ASP A 72 -1.61 17.92 -24.07
N ALA A 73 -1.26 16.82 -23.41
CA ALA A 73 -2.17 15.99 -22.64
C ALA A 73 -2.51 16.66 -21.28
N THR A 74 -3.26 17.77 -21.33
CA THR A 74 -3.68 18.50 -20.12
C THR A 74 -4.82 17.80 -19.38
N PRO A 75 -5.12 18.15 -18.12
CA PRO A 75 -6.29 17.64 -17.39
C PRO A 75 -7.60 17.82 -18.17
N GLU A 76 -7.80 18.99 -18.78
CA GLU A 76 -8.99 19.30 -19.56
C GLU A 76 -9.09 18.41 -20.81
N ALA A 77 -7.96 18.15 -21.50
CA ALA A 77 -7.91 17.28 -22.66
C ALA A 77 -8.28 15.83 -22.32
N LEU A 78 -7.77 15.32 -21.18
CA LEU A 78 -8.09 13.98 -20.70
C LEU A 78 -9.57 13.85 -20.33
N VAL A 79 -10.12 14.85 -19.65
CA VAL A 79 -11.52 14.87 -19.24
C VAL A 79 -12.43 15.00 -20.46
N GLU A 80 -12.13 15.90 -21.44
CA GLU A 80 -12.91 16.03 -22.65
C GLU A 80 -12.95 14.73 -23.46
N SER A 81 -11.82 14.01 -23.54
CA SER A 81 -11.77 12.68 -24.16
C SER A 81 -12.71 11.68 -23.48
N ALA A 82 -12.70 11.65 -22.14
CA ALA A 82 -13.60 10.78 -21.38
C ALA A 82 -15.07 11.14 -21.58
N MET A 83 -15.40 12.43 -21.54
CA MET A 83 -16.78 12.93 -21.72
C MET A 83 -17.33 12.66 -23.13
N THR A 84 -16.48 12.69 -24.15
CA THR A 84 -16.87 12.35 -25.52
C THR A 84 -17.28 10.90 -25.64
N GLU A 85 -16.48 9.98 -25.09
CA GLU A 85 -16.82 8.55 -25.09
C GLU A 85 -18.04 8.24 -24.22
N LEU A 86 -18.13 8.88 -23.07
CA LEU A 86 -19.28 8.75 -22.17
C LEU A 86 -20.58 9.06 -22.93
N LYS A 87 -20.60 10.16 -23.67
CA LYS A 87 -21.75 10.53 -24.50
C LYS A 87 -22.14 9.45 -25.52
N TYR A 88 -21.16 8.82 -26.20
CA TYR A 88 -21.46 7.75 -27.16
C TYR A 88 -22.08 6.52 -26.51
N LEU A 89 -21.74 6.22 -25.26
CA LEU A 89 -22.35 5.13 -24.50
C LEU A 89 -23.75 5.50 -24.02
N GLU A 90 -23.95 6.71 -23.50
CA GLU A 90 -25.25 7.20 -23.04
C GLU A 90 -26.26 7.33 -24.20
N ASP A 91 -25.82 7.69 -25.40
CA ASP A 91 -26.66 7.79 -26.62
C ASP A 91 -27.29 6.43 -27.03
N VAL A 92 -26.83 5.32 -26.47
CA VAL A 92 -27.42 3.97 -26.68
C VAL A 92 -27.97 3.37 -25.38
N ASP A 93 -28.30 4.21 -24.41
CA ASP A 93 -28.85 3.84 -23.10
C ASP A 93 -27.95 2.89 -22.31
N PHE A 94 -26.62 3.00 -22.47
CA PHE A 94 -25.67 2.21 -21.72
C PHE A 94 -25.09 3.02 -20.56
N PHE A 95 -25.40 2.63 -19.30
CA PHE A 95 -25.05 3.33 -18.07
C PHE A 95 -24.18 2.52 -17.11
N ASN A 96 -23.90 1.25 -17.40
CA ASN A 96 -22.98 0.43 -16.58
C ASN A 96 -21.53 0.79 -16.88
N ILE A 97 -21.13 2.00 -16.50
CA ILE A 97 -19.87 2.65 -16.90
C ILE A 97 -18.98 2.88 -15.67
N LYS A 98 -17.69 2.74 -15.88
CA LYS A 98 -16.60 3.18 -15.00
C LYS A 98 -15.63 4.03 -15.80
N ILE A 99 -15.02 5.06 -15.21
CA ILE A 99 -14.15 5.97 -15.94
C ILE A 99 -12.75 6.02 -15.31
N SER A 100 -11.72 6.12 -16.15
CA SER A 100 -10.34 6.38 -15.73
C SER A 100 -9.67 7.38 -16.66
N VAL A 101 -8.98 8.37 -16.08
CA VAL A 101 -8.18 9.39 -16.77
C VAL A 101 -6.77 9.34 -16.19
N LYS A 102 -5.87 8.59 -16.86
CA LYS A 102 -4.55 8.24 -16.32
C LYS A 102 -3.44 9.04 -17.00
N HIS A 103 -2.45 9.41 -16.22
CA HIS A 103 -1.22 10.04 -16.70
C HIS A 103 -0.02 9.54 -15.89
N SER A 104 1.19 9.59 -16.46
CA SER A 104 2.45 9.25 -15.77
C SER A 104 2.95 10.37 -14.85
N ASN A 105 2.56 11.60 -15.11
CA ASN A 105 2.77 12.76 -14.24
C ASN A 105 1.71 12.78 -13.14
N VAL A 106 2.13 12.65 -11.89
CA VAL A 106 1.22 12.49 -10.73
C VAL A 106 0.36 13.73 -10.48
N PRO A 107 0.89 14.98 -10.43
CA PRO A 107 0.07 16.18 -10.29
C PRO A 107 -1.00 16.31 -11.37
N LEU A 108 -0.64 16.08 -12.62
CA LEU A 108 -1.58 16.16 -13.75
C LEU A 108 -2.68 15.10 -13.63
N MET A 109 -2.32 13.88 -13.22
CA MET A 109 -3.29 12.80 -12.99
C MET A 109 -4.28 13.18 -11.88
N ILE A 110 -3.80 13.69 -10.76
CA ILE A 110 -4.63 14.13 -9.63
C ILE A 110 -5.63 15.19 -10.10
N GLU A 111 -5.15 16.23 -10.79
CA GLU A 111 -6.01 17.31 -11.28
C GLU A 111 -7.05 16.82 -12.29
N SER A 112 -6.67 15.88 -13.17
CA SER A 112 -7.61 15.27 -14.12
C SER A 112 -8.76 14.53 -13.41
N TYR A 113 -8.48 13.80 -12.33
CA TYR A 113 -9.53 13.12 -11.58
C TYR A 113 -10.40 14.08 -10.76
N ARG A 114 -9.83 15.14 -10.18
CA ARG A 114 -10.60 16.19 -9.51
C ARG A 114 -11.58 16.84 -10.47
N LEU A 115 -11.08 17.27 -11.64
CA LEU A 115 -11.90 17.88 -12.67
C LEU A 115 -12.98 16.93 -13.22
N LEU A 116 -12.68 15.64 -13.34
CA LEU A 116 -13.63 14.62 -13.76
C LEU A 116 -14.71 14.37 -12.70
N ALA A 117 -14.31 14.27 -11.43
CA ALA A 117 -15.24 14.04 -10.31
C ALA A 117 -16.29 15.15 -10.15
N GLU A 118 -15.96 16.40 -10.53
CA GLU A 118 -16.92 17.50 -10.56
C GLU A 118 -17.98 17.38 -11.68
N LYS A 119 -17.72 16.55 -12.71
CA LYS A 119 -18.54 16.47 -13.91
C LYS A 119 -19.39 15.20 -14.02
N VAL A 120 -19.04 14.15 -13.30
CA VAL A 120 -19.70 12.84 -13.44
C VAL A 120 -19.97 12.21 -12.07
N GLU A 121 -21.05 11.42 -12.00
CA GLU A 121 -21.40 10.57 -10.85
C GLU A 121 -21.02 9.11 -11.07
N TYR A 122 -20.38 8.77 -12.18
CA TYR A 122 -19.93 7.42 -12.50
C TYR A 122 -18.73 7.01 -11.64
N PRO A 123 -18.62 5.71 -11.26
CA PRO A 123 -17.46 5.20 -10.54
C PRO A 123 -16.14 5.52 -11.24
N LEU A 124 -15.16 5.97 -10.45
CA LEU A 124 -13.83 6.33 -10.94
C LEU A 124 -12.81 5.23 -10.62
N HIS A 125 -12.00 4.89 -11.62
CA HIS A 125 -10.93 3.92 -11.51
C HIS A 125 -9.57 4.61 -11.50
N LEU A 126 -8.98 4.77 -10.32
CA LEU A 126 -7.74 5.51 -10.12
C LEU A 126 -6.49 4.71 -10.55
N GLY A 127 -5.49 5.43 -11.00
CA GLY A 127 -4.17 4.86 -11.23
C GLY A 127 -3.24 5.81 -11.99
N VAL A 128 -1.96 5.71 -11.66
CA VAL A 128 -0.87 6.31 -12.46
C VAL A 128 -0.53 5.33 -13.57
N THR A 129 -0.48 5.77 -14.83
CA THR A 129 -0.03 4.91 -15.93
C THR A 129 1.48 4.96 -16.06
N GLU A 130 2.09 3.83 -16.47
CA GLU A 130 3.53 3.79 -16.75
C GLU A 130 4.37 4.32 -15.58
N ALA A 131 4.03 3.91 -14.36
CA ALA A 131 4.67 4.46 -13.16
C ALA A 131 6.15 4.08 -13.07
N GLY A 132 6.55 2.95 -13.66
CA GLY A 132 7.94 2.48 -13.72
C GLY A 132 8.28 1.38 -12.72
N PRO A 133 9.56 1.03 -12.59
CA PRO A 133 10.02 -0.02 -11.69
C PRO A 133 9.99 0.41 -10.23
N LEU A 134 10.15 -0.57 -9.33
CA LEU A 134 10.34 -0.35 -7.89
C LEU A 134 11.70 0.34 -7.64
N PRO A 135 11.81 1.19 -6.62
CA PRO A 135 10.73 1.70 -5.75
C PRO A 135 9.98 2.91 -6.35
N GLY A 136 10.50 3.55 -7.40
CA GLY A 136 9.97 4.80 -7.94
C GLY A 136 8.52 4.70 -8.41
N GLY A 137 8.16 3.61 -9.10
CA GLY A 137 6.80 3.34 -9.56
C GLY A 137 5.80 3.19 -8.41
N LEU A 138 6.22 2.53 -7.34
CA LEU A 138 5.42 2.38 -6.12
C LEU A 138 5.14 3.75 -5.48
N ILE A 139 6.17 4.58 -5.31
CA ILE A 139 6.04 5.91 -4.71
C ILE A 139 5.08 6.80 -5.54
N LYS A 140 5.23 6.83 -6.88
CA LYS A 140 4.35 7.59 -7.76
C LYS A 140 2.89 7.13 -7.65
N SER A 141 2.66 5.82 -7.73
CA SER A 141 1.31 5.25 -7.67
C SER A 141 0.66 5.52 -6.32
N THR A 142 1.39 5.29 -5.23
CA THR A 142 0.91 5.56 -3.87
C THR A 142 0.58 7.05 -3.69
N ALA A 143 1.46 7.97 -4.08
CA ALA A 143 1.22 9.41 -3.96
C ALA A 143 -0.05 9.86 -4.71
N GLY A 144 -0.22 9.42 -5.96
CA GLY A 144 -1.37 9.80 -6.76
C GLY A 144 -2.68 9.22 -6.25
N ILE A 145 -2.70 7.92 -5.98
CA ILE A 145 -3.91 7.20 -5.56
C ILE A 145 -4.34 7.62 -4.15
N SER A 146 -3.40 7.69 -3.18
CA SER A 146 -3.74 8.04 -1.80
C SER A 146 -4.28 9.47 -1.66
N THR A 147 -3.74 10.42 -2.45
CA THR A 147 -4.23 11.80 -2.45
C THR A 147 -5.72 11.84 -2.80
N LEU A 148 -6.11 11.19 -3.89
CA LEU A 148 -7.51 11.18 -4.34
C LEU A 148 -8.43 10.41 -3.39
N LEU A 149 -7.99 9.24 -2.88
CA LEU A 149 -8.78 8.47 -1.92
C LEU A 149 -9.04 9.23 -0.63
N ASN A 150 -8.06 9.99 -0.13
CA ASN A 150 -8.24 10.85 1.05
C ASN A 150 -9.20 12.03 0.81
N GLU A 151 -9.39 12.43 -0.44
CA GLU A 151 -10.37 13.43 -0.87
C GLU A 151 -11.76 12.82 -1.13
N GLY A 152 -11.92 11.51 -0.96
CA GLY A 152 -13.16 10.79 -1.25
C GLY A 152 -13.39 10.53 -2.73
N ILE A 153 -12.36 10.67 -3.56
CA ILE A 153 -12.41 10.46 -5.01
C ILE A 153 -11.86 9.07 -5.34
N GLY A 154 -12.68 8.22 -6.00
CA GLY A 154 -12.27 6.92 -6.52
C GLY A 154 -12.94 5.73 -5.85
N ASP A 155 -13.30 4.74 -6.67
CA ASP A 155 -14.07 3.55 -6.27
C ASP A 155 -13.28 2.26 -6.47
N THR A 156 -12.33 2.27 -7.40
CA THR A 156 -11.41 1.17 -7.66
C THR A 156 -10.01 1.71 -7.98
N ILE A 157 -8.98 0.92 -7.72
CA ILE A 157 -7.59 1.33 -7.92
C ILE A 157 -6.82 0.33 -8.80
N ARG A 158 -5.76 0.79 -9.44
CA ARG A 158 -4.76 -0.02 -10.12
C ARG A 158 -3.36 0.58 -9.94
N TYR A 159 -2.42 -0.23 -9.48
CA TYR A 159 -1.00 0.04 -9.64
C TYR A 159 -0.55 -0.35 -11.06
N SER A 160 0.49 0.29 -11.59
CA SER A 160 1.06 0.01 -12.91
C SER A 160 2.58 0.01 -12.79
N LEU A 161 3.13 -1.12 -12.33
CA LEU A 161 4.54 -1.28 -12.03
C LEU A 161 5.24 -2.07 -13.15
N THR A 162 6.50 -1.73 -13.42
CA THR A 162 7.40 -2.58 -14.20
C THR A 162 8.02 -3.61 -13.22
N ALA A 163 7.18 -4.56 -12.77
CA ALA A 163 7.50 -5.60 -11.79
C ALA A 163 6.57 -6.81 -11.98
N ASP A 164 6.72 -7.84 -11.14
CA ASP A 164 5.76 -8.96 -11.10
C ASP A 164 4.35 -8.41 -10.76
N PRO A 165 3.28 -8.84 -11.48
CA PRO A 165 1.91 -8.39 -11.21
C PRO A 165 1.43 -8.62 -9.77
N ILE A 166 2.00 -9.59 -9.07
CA ILE A 166 1.72 -9.85 -7.65
C ILE A 166 2.06 -8.63 -6.80
N GLU A 167 3.13 -7.89 -7.14
CA GLU A 167 3.54 -6.68 -6.41
C GLU A 167 2.52 -5.53 -6.57
N GLU A 168 1.84 -5.44 -7.72
CA GLU A 168 0.76 -4.48 -7.93
C GLU A 168 -0.44 -4.79 -7.01
N ALA A 169 -0.82 -6.06 -6.93
CA ALA A 169 -1.94 -6.51 -6.11
C ALA A 169 -1.66 -6.33 -4.61
N LYS A 170 -0.46 -6.71 -4.16
CA LYS A 170 -0.01 -6.52 -2.77
C LYS A 170 0.01 -5.04 -2.38
N SER A 171 0.65 -4.20 -3.19
CA SER A 171 0.77 -2.76 -2.92
C SER A 171 -0.58 -2.06 -2.88
N GLY A 172 -1.48 -2.41 -3.81
CA GLY A 172 -2.83 -1.84 -3.84
C GLY A 172 -3.65 -2.24 -2.62
N ARG A 173 -3.54 -3.49 -2.18
CA ARG A 173 -4.19 -3.98 -0.97
C ARG A 173 -3.66 -3.29 0.29
N GLN A 174 -2.34 -3.25 0.46
CA GLN A 174 -1.70 -2.60 1.59
C GLN A 174 -2.05 -1.11 1.68
N LEU A 175 -2.08 -0.40 0.54
CA LEU A 175 -2.52 1.00 0.54
C LEU A 175 -3.91 1.16 1.13
N LEU A 176 -4.88 0.33 0.71
CA LEU A 176 -6.25 0.42 1.21
C LEU A 176 -6.35 0.05 2.70
N GLU A 177 -5.55 -0.89 3.16
CA GLU A 177 -5.45 -1.28 4.58
C GLU A 177 -4.86 -0.13 5.43
N TYR A 178 -3.78 0.52 4.95
CA TYR A 178 -3.15 1.66 5.65
C TYR A 178 -4.02 2.91 5.68
N LEU A 179 -4.88 3.11 4.68
CA LEU A 179 -5.86 4.19 4.67
C LEU A 179 -7.14 3.87 5.44
N GLY A 180 -7.28 2.68 6.02
CA GLY A 180 -8.49 2.24 6.72
C GLY A 180 -9.71 2.02 5.81
N LEU A 181 -9.49 1.92 4.50
CA LEU A 181 -10.53 1.67 3.49
C LEU A 181 -10.81 0.17 3.28
N ARG A 182 -10.01 -0.67 3.88
CA ARG A 182 -10.14 -2.13 3.88
C ARG A 182 -9.71 -2.68 5.23
N GLU A 183 -10.37 -3.74 5.70
CA GLU A 183 -9.94 -4.47 6.88
C GLU A 183 -8.53 -5.04 6.67
N ARG A 184 -7.69 -4.89 7.69
CA ARG A 184 -6.33 -5.43 7.66
C ARG A 184 -6.39 -6.95 7.65
N ASN A 185 -5.66 -7.53 6.71
CA ASN A 185 -5.50 -8.96 6.57
C ASN A 185 -4.06 -9.29 6.11
N SER A 186 -3.12 -8.39 6.45
CA SER A 186 -1.69 -8.53 6.20
C SER A 186 -0.91 -8.01 7.40
N LEU A 187 0.35 -8.43 7.50
CA LEU A 187 1.29 -7.91 8.48
C LEU A 187 1.48 -6.39 8.30
N ASP A 188 1.37 -5.66 9.40
CA ASP A 188 1.76 -4.25 9.48
C ASP A 188 2.90 -4.11 10.50
N LEU A 189 4.12 -3.93 10.00
CA LEU A 189 5.30 -3.82 10.85
C LEU A 189 5.61 -2.36 11.18
N ILE A 190 5.58 -2.03 12.47
CA ILE A 190 6.03 -0.75 13.02
C ILE A 190 7.44 -0.95 13.56
N ALA A 191 8.42 -0.24 13.00
CA ALA A 191 9.79 -0.30 13.50
C ALA A 191 10.38 1.10 13.69
N CYS A 192 11.11 1.32 14.77
CA CYS A 192 11.79 2.57 14.96
C CYS A 192 13.03 2.69 14.04
N PRO A 193 13.39 3.91 13.58
CA PRO A 193 14.49 4.10 12.61
C PRO A 193 15.89 3.98 13.26
N SER A 194 15.99 3.44 14.47
CA SER A 194 17.19 3.42 15.28
C SER A 194 17.63 4.83 15.77
N CYS A 195 18.25 4.91 16.92
CA CYS A 195 18.83 6.15 17.47
C CYS A 195 19.94 5.81 18.46
N GLY A 196 20.55 6.81 19.12
CA GLY A 196 21.60 6.60 20.13
C GLY A 196 21.16 5.81 21.37
N ARG A 197 19.88 5.50 21.54
CA ARG A 197 19.34 4.67 22.62
C ARG A 197 19.11 3.20 22.22
N ALA A 198 19.32 2.87 20.94
CA ALA A 198 19.13 1.49 20.48
C ALA A 198 20.13 0.55 21.14
N GLU A 199 19.64 -0.56 21.69
CA GLU A 199 20.43 -1.56 22.35
C GLU A 199 20.81 -2.74 21.43
N VAL A 200 20.16 -2.81 20.24
CA VAL A 200 20.36 -3.83 19.19
C VAL A 200 20.46 -3.20 17.82
N ASP A 201 20.87 -3.97 16.84
CA ASP A 201 20.71 -3.63 15.43
C ASP A 201 19.22 -3.77 15.04
N VAL A 202 18.51 -2.65 15.13
CA VAL A 202 17.04 -2.60 14.90
C VAL A 202 16.70 -2.99 13.48
N ILE A 203 17.53 -2.59 12.50
CA ILE A 203 17.28 -2.88 11.08
C ILE A 203 17.27 -4.40 10.89
N LYS A 204 18.31 -5.08 11.35
CA LYS A 204 18.43 -6.53 11.26
C LYS A 204 17.27 -7.25 11.96
N VAL A 205 16.93 -6.85 13.20
CA VAL A 205 15.85 -7.49 13.97
C VAL A 205 14.49 -7.26 13.28
N ALA A 206 14.25 -6.07 12.71
CA ALA A 206 13.01 -5.78 12.00
C ALA A 206 12.89 -6.58 10.69
N GLU A 207 13.98 -6.70 9.92
CA GLU A 207 14.01 -7.51 8.69
C GLU A 207 13.77 -9.00 8.99
N GLU A 208 14.46 -9.56 9.99
CA GLU A 208 14.26 -10.95 10.43
C GLU A 208 12.83 -11.20 10.92
N ALA A 209 12.26 -10.28 11.71
CA ALA A 209 10.89 -10.37 12.18
C ALA A 209 9.89 -10.28 11.01
N GLN A 210 10.08 -9.34 10.09
CA GLN A 210 9.24 -9.19 8.91
C GLN A 210 9.25 -10.44 8.04
N GLU A 211 10.43 -11.02 7.79
CA GLU A 211 10.55 -12.25 7.01
C GLU A 211 9.86 -13.44 7.68
N ALA A 212 10.05 -13.60 8.99
CA ALA A 212 9.46 -14.70 9.75
C ALA A 212 7.92 -14.60 9.79
N LEU A 213 7.38 -13.41 10.10
CA LEU A 213 5.94 -13.16 10.19
C LEU A 213 5.23 -13.24 8.84
N ASN A 214 5.87 -12.74 7.76
CA ASN A 214 5.32 -12.82 6.40
C ASN A 214 5.21 -14.27 5.88
N LYS A 215 6.11 -15.18 6.30
CA LYS A 215 6.05 -16.60 5.91
C LYS A 215 4.81 -17.31 6.46
N GLU A 216 4.22 -16.78 7.51
CA GLU A 216 3.07 -17.38 8.21
C GLU A 216 1.77 -16.62 8.00
N ASP A 217 1.76 -15.59 7.11
CA ASP A 217 0.59 -14.76 6.80
C ASP A 217 -0.11 -14.21 8.06
N ILE A 218 0.66 -13.79 9.07
CA ILE A 218 0.13 -13.30 10.35
C ILE A 218 -0.48 -11.90 10.16
N PRO A 219 -1.80 -11.71 10.36
CA PRO A 219 -2.50 -10.46 10.06
C PRO A 219 -2.52 -9.51 11.27
N LEU A 220 -1.38 -9.31 11.92
CA LEU A 220 -1.26 -8.46 13.10
C LEU A 220 -0.48 -7.17 12.81
N GLN A 221 -0.72 -6.14 13.61
CA GLN A 221 0.18 -5.01 13.73
C GLN A 221 1.28 -5.35 14.73
N VAL A 222 2.50 -5.48 14.25
CA VAL A 222 3.65 -5.91 15.03
C VAL A 222 4.65 -4.78 15.17
N ALA A 223 5.20 -4.57 16.37
CA ALA A 223 6.19 -3.53 16.61
C ALA A 223 7.57 -4.11 16.95
N VAL A 224 8.61 -3.53 16.34
CA VAL A 224 10.02 -3.80 16.68
C VAL A 224 10.70 -2.51 17.09
N MET A 225 11.05 -2.41 18.39
CA MET A 225 11.59 -1.18 18.99
C MET A 225 13.00 -1.38 19.52
N GLY A 226 13.90 -0.48 19.19
CA GLY A 226 15.31 -0.55 19.55
C GLY A 226 15.63 -0.22 21.01
N CYS A 227 14.68 0.27 21.80
CA CYS A 227 14.86 0.52 23.24
C CYS A 227 13.55 0.43 24.02
N VAL A 228 13.66 0.12 25.32
CA VAL A 228 12.52 -0.01 26.23
C VAL A 228 11.95 1.34 26.71
N VAL A 229 12.67 2.45 26.54
CA VAL A 229 12.26 3.75 27.10
C VAL A 229 10.98 4.27 26.44
N ASN A 230 10.97 4.35 25.13
CA ASN A 230 9.82 4.86 24.38
C ASN A 230 9.07 3.77 23.62
N GLY A 231 9.72 2.61 23.39
CA GLY A 231 9.21 1.57 22.53
C GLY A 231 7.77 1.14 22.82
N PRO A 232 7.46 0.67 24.03
CA PRO A 232 6.12 0.23 24.38
C PRO A 232 5.07 1.37 24.33
N GLY A 233 5.50 2.60 24.61
CA GLY A 233 4.64 3.78 24.55
C GLY A 233 4.30 4.22 23.13
N GLU A 234 5.31 4.28 22.26
CA GLU A 234 5.15 4.68 20.86
C GLU A 234 4.41 3.61 20.03
N ALA A 235 4.57 2.33 20.40
CA ALA A 235 3.92 1.21 19.74
C ALA A 235 2.69 0.66 20.50
N ARG A 236 2.07 1.46 21.37
CA ARG A 236 0.91 1.03 22.17
C ARG A 236 -0.28 0.56 21.33
N SER A 237 -0.44 1.07 20.13
CA SER A 237 -1.50 0.66 19.20
C SER A 237 -1.24 -0.68 18.54
N ALA A 238 0.00 -1.19 18.56
CA ALA A 238 0.33 -2.48 17.99
C ALA A 238 -0.32 -3.62 18.79
N ASP A 239 -0.77 -4.67 18.07
CA ASP A 239 -1.34 -5.86 18.71
C ASP A 239 -0.30 -6.55 19.57
N ILE A 240 0.94 -6.60 19.07
CA ILE A 240 2.10 -7.18 19.76
C ILE A 240 3.37 -6.42 19.36
N GLY A 241 4.40 -6.45 20.21
CA GLY A 241 5.71 -5.93 19.83
C GLY A 241 6.81 -6.38 20.78
N ILE A 242 8.04 -6.05 20.36
CA ILE A 242 9.23 -6.31 21.18
C ILE A 242 10.09 -5.05 21.23
N ALA A 243 10.53 -4.68 22.43
CA ALA A 243 11.42 -3.56 22.68
C ALA A 243 12.75 -4.07 23.25
N ALA A 244 13.87 -3.66 22.62
CA ALA A 244 15.19 -4.09 23.05
C ALA A 244 15.62 -3.40 24.35
N GLY A 245 16.18 -4.18 25.27
CA GLY A 245 16.94 -3.76 26.43
C GLY A 245 18.35 -4.33 26.35
N LYS A 246 19.18 -4.04 27.34
CA LYS A 246 20.56 -4.53 27.40
C LYS A 246 20.60 -6.07 27.49
N ASN A 247 21.00 -6.75 26.41
CA ASN A 247 21.04 -8.21 26.26
C ASN A 247 19.67 -8.92 26.40
N LYS A 248 18.56 -8.20 26.26
CA LYS A 248 17.20 -8.75 26.42
C LYS A 248 16.19 -8.02 25.53
N GLY A 249 15.04 -8.67 25.35
CA GLY A 249 13.86 -8.10 24.71
C GLY A 249 12.67 -8.08 25.66
N HIS A 250 11.89 -7.02 25.63
CA HIS A 250 10.65 -6.87 26.35
C HIS A 250 9.50 -7.08 25.37
N LEU A 251 8.85 -8.23 25.47
CA LEU A 251 7.67 -8.56 24.69
C LEU A 251 6.47 -7.84 25.30
N PHE A 252 5.70 -7.14 24.50
CA PHE A 252 4.52 -6.40 24.95
C PHE A 252 3.32 -6.64 24.03
N ILE A 253 2.13 -6.60 24.61
CA ILE A 253 0.84 -6.69 23.92
C ILE A 253 0.06 -5.42 24.23
N ARG A 254 -0.35 -4.66 23.21
CA ARG A 254 -1.03 -3.35 23.36
C ARG A 254 -0.36 -2.40 24.36
N GLY A 255 0.98 -2.42 24.38
CA GLY A 255 1.81 -1.58 25.24
C GLY A 255 2.05 -2.11 26.65
N GLU A 256 1.44 -3.20 27.06
CA GLU A 256 1.68 -3.87 28.34
C GLU A 256 2.77 -4.93 28.18
N VAL A 257 3.83 -4.88 28.98
CA VAL A 257 4.91 -5.86 28.91
C VAL A 257 4.45 -7.18 29.53
N VAL A 258 4.44 -8.23 28.71
CA VAL A 258 3.95 -9.56 29.08
C VAL A 258 5.07 -10.55 29.37
N ARG A 259 6.26 -10.33 28.81
CA ARG A 259 7.42 -11.24 29.02
C ARG A 259 8.74 -10.53 28.76
N VAL A 260 9.80 -10.96 29.46
CA VAL A 260 11.18 -10.56 29.20
C VAL A 260 11.96 -11.77 28.68
N VAL A 261 12.62 -11.62 27.53
CA VAL A 261 13.34 -12.71 26.85
C VAL A 261 14.81 -12.32 26.62
N ASN A 262 15.68 -13.29 26.30
CA ASN A 262 17.05 -12.96 25.90
C ASN A 262 17.07 -12.31 24.51
N GLU A 263 18.06 -11.47 24.24
CA GLU A 263 18.24 -10.79 22.95
C GLU A 263 18.19 -11.76 21.76
N LYS A 264 18.91 -12.87 21.84
CA LYS A 264 18.97 -13.90 20.79
C LYS A 264 17.63 -14.59 20.51
N ASP A 265 16.69 -14.54 21.44
CA ASP A 265 15.39 -15.21 21.34
C ASP A 265 14.26 -14.22 20.97
N MET A 266 14.58 -12.93 20.72
CA MET A 266 13.59 -11.87 20.49
C MET A 266 12.65 -12.19 19.33
N VAL A 267 13.18 -12.49 18.15
CA VAL A 267 12.37 -12.74 16.95
C VAL A 267 11.56 -14.02 17.09
N THR A 268 12.17 -15.08 17.62
CA THR A 268 11.47 -16.37 17.85
C THR A 268 10.33 -16.19 18.84
N SER A 269 10.58 -15.52 19.97
CA SER A 269 9.54 -15.27 20.98
C SER A 269 8.42 -14.39 20.47
N LEU A 270 8.74 -13.37 19.64
CA LEU A 270 7.76 -12.52 19.00
C LEU A 270 6.85 -13.32 18.05
N LEU A 271 7.45 -14.22 17.24
CA LEU A 271 6.72 -15.07 16.30
C LEU A 271 5.81 -16.07 17.03
N ASP A 272 6.33 -16.74 18.06
CA ASP A 272 5.58 -17.71 18.86
C ASP A 272 4.39 -17.05 19.56
N GLU A 273 4.58 -15.87 20.14
CA GLU A 273 3.50 -15.13 20.78
C GLU A 273 2.48 -14.59 19.75
N ALA A 274 2.94 -14.15 18.58
CA ALA A 274 2.04 -13.73 17.49
C ALA A 274 1.13 -14.87 17.02
N ARG A 275 1.65 -16.10 16.92
CA ARG A 275 0.84 -17.30 16.62
C ARG A 275 -0.23 -17.54 17.69
N LEU A 276 0.16 -17.45 18.96
CA LEU A 276 -0.76 -17.63 20.08
C LEU A 276 -1.85 -16.55 20.11
N ILE A 277 -1.53 -15.31 19.76
CA ILE A 277 -2.54 -14.24 19.64
C ILE A 277 -3.56 -14.57 18.54
N VAL A 278 -3.11 -15.10 17.39
CA VAL A 278 -4.01 -15.50 16.30
C VAL A 278 -4.90 -16.67 16.72
N GLU A 279 -4.38 -17.62 17.51
CA GLU A 279 -5.11 -18.81 17.95
C GLU A 279 -6.05 -18.54 19.14
N GLU A 280 -5.59 -17.82 20.16
CA GLU A 280 -6.25 -17.67 21.47
C GLU A 280 -6.89 -16.29 21.67
N GLY A 281 -6.47 -15.30 20.90
CA GLY A 281 -6.89 -13.90 21.02
C GLY A 281 -6.05 -13.08 22.00
N ILE A 282 -6.05 -11.76 21.80
CA ILE A 282 -5.24 -10.79 22.55
C ILE A 282 -5.52 -10.84 24.05
N GLU A 283 -6.80 -10.87 24.45
CA GLU A 283 -7.21 -10.82 25.87
C GLU A 283 -6.72 -12.06 26.65
N SER A 284 -6.73 -13.24 26.01
CA SER A 284 -6.21 -14.46 26.60
C SER A 284 -4.70 -14.37 26.86
N ARG A 285 -3.98 -13.78 25.90
CA ARG A 285 -2.52 -13.63 25.99
C ARG A 285 -2.11 -12.56 27.00
N LEU A 286 -2.88 -11.47 27.14
CA LEU A 286 -2.68 -10.50 28.22
C LEU A 286 -2.86 -11.12 29.60
N ALA A 287 -3.88 -11.97 29.77
CA ALA A 287 -4.11 -12.67 31.03
C ALA A 287 -3.02 -13.72 31.38
N ALA A 288 -2.26 -14.18 30.38
CA ALA A 288 -1.15 -15.11 30.53
C ALA A 288 0.23 -14.45 30.71
N ALA A 289 0.27 -13.13 30.97
CA ALA A 289 1.51 -12.37 31.20
C ALA A 289 2.28 -12.90 32.40
N ASP A 290 3.62 -12.84 32.36
CA ASP A 290 4.48 -13.21 33.47
C ASP A 290 4.32 -12.19 34.62
N ASP A 291 4.07 -12.66 35.83
CA ASP A 291 3.78 -11.81 37.02
C ASP A 291 4.79 -10.68 37.28
N ASN A 292 6.06 -10.87 36.92
CA ASN A 292 7.13 -9.89 37.16
C ASN A 292 7.57 -9.13 35.90
N ALA A 293 6.93 -9.32 34.75
CA ALA A 293 7.39 -8.74 33.48
C ALA A 293 7.40 -7.21 33.51
N ALA A 294 6.34 -6.59 34.02
CA ALA A 294 6.21 -5.14 34.12
C ALA A 294 7.24 -4.52 35.08
N GLU A 295 7.50 -5.16 36.22
CA GLU A 295 8.48 -4.69 37.22
C GLU A 295 9.91 -4.75 36.66
N LEU A 296 10.24 -5.83 35.96
CA LEU A 296 11.54 -6.01 35.27
C LEU A 296 11.74 -4.96 34.18
N ALA A 297 10.69 -4.67 33.40
CA ALA A 297 10.75 -3.65 32.36
C ALA A 297 10.96 -2.25 32.95
N GLN A 298 10.27 -1.90 34.02
CA GLN A 298 10.42 -0.60 34.68
C GLN A 298 11.83 -0.42 35.21
N LYS A 299 12.41 -1.45 35.83
CA LYS A 299 13.79 -1.42 36.30
C LYS A 299 14.80 -1.21 35.18
N ASP A 300 14.61 -1.87 34.03
CA ASP A 300 15.50 -1.71 32.87
C ASP A 300 15.40 -0.30 32.28
N VAL A 301 14.22 0.33 32.30
CA VAL A 301 14.05 1.74 31.90
C VAL A 301 14.83 2.67 32.86
N GLU A 302 14.73 2.47 34.17
CA GLU A 302 15.45 3.25 35.18
C GLU A 302 16.96 3.10 35.05
N ASP A 303 17.46 1.87 34.85
CA ASP A 303 18.88 1.57 34.66
C ASP A 303 19.41 2.24 33.38
N LEU A 304 18.64 2.21 32.28
CA LEU A 304 19.04 2.85 31.02
C LEU A 304 19.06 4.39 31.15
N LEU A 305 18.08 5.00 31.80
CA LEU A 305 18.05 6.44 32.02
C LEU A 305 19.21 6.91 32.90
N ASN A 306 19.53 6.16 33.94
CA ASN A 306 20.66 6.45 34.83
C ASN A 306 22.01 6.34 34.10
N SER A 307 22.16 5.36 33.19
CA SER A 307 23.36 5.17 32.38
C SER A 307 23.60 6.25 31.32
N GLN A 308 22.54 6.88 30.84
CA GLN A 308 22.63 7.98 29.84
C GLN A 308 23.07 9.30 30.45
N GLY A 309 22.98 9.47 31.78
CA GLY A 309 23.53 10.64 32.48
C GLY A 309 25.07 10.64 32.57
N ASP A 310 25.74 9.55 32.24
CA ASP A 310 27.21 9.43 32.27
C ASP A 310 27.80 9.71 30.86
N ILE A 311 28.36 10.90 30.69
CA ILE A 311 28.96 11.42 29.43
C ILE A 311 30.05 10.47 28.87
N ASN A 312 30.73 9.71 29.73
CA ASN A 312 31.78 8.77 29.32
C ASN A 312 31.22 7.55 28.51
N ASN A 313 30.04 7.09 28.86
CA ASN A 313 29.38 6.00 28.13
C ASN A 313 28.92 6.41 26.72
N PHE A 314 28.60 7.69 26.51
CA PHE A 314 28.17 8.22 25.22
C PHE A 314 29.29 8.26 24.17
N THR A 315 30.55 8.47 24.63
CA THR A 315 31.74 8.51 23.77
C THR A 315 32.21 7.13 23.31
N GLU A 316 32.04 6.10 24.12
CA GLU A 316 32.40 4.71 23.75
C GLU A 316 31.38 4.09 22.77
N ARG A 317 30.09 4.34 22.95
CA ARG A 317 29.03 3.89 22.02
C ARG A 317 29.16 4.54 20.62
N LYS A 318 29.53 5.83 20.54
CA LYS A 318 29.80 6.50 19.24
C LYS A 318 30.96 5.88 18.50
N LYS A 319 31.99 5.38 19.17
CA LYS A 319 33.12 4.71 18.54
C LYS A 319 32.72 3.39 17.88
N SER A 320 31.86 2.59 18.53
CA SER A 320 31.40 1.31 17.97
C SER A 320 30.49 1.46 16.76
N VAL A 321 29.62 2.46 16.73
CA VAL A 321 28.72 2.73 15.59
C VAL A 321 29.52 3.26 14.37
N VAL A 322 30.56 4.11 14.60
CA VAL A 322 31.41 4.61 13.51
C VAL A 322 32.32 3.52 12.94
N GLU A 323 32.73 2.52 13.74
CA GLU A 323 33.50 1.38 13.25
C GLU A 323 32.69 0.41 12.39
N ILE A 324 31.38 0.28 12.64
CA ILE A 324 30.47 -0.55 11.84
C ILE A 324 30.21 0.08 10.46
N THR A 325 30.00 1.40 10.39
CA THR A 325 29.78 2.11 9.12
C THR A 325 31.03 2.20 8.26
N SER A 326 32.24 2.24 8.84
CA SER A 326 33.50 2.30 8.07
C SER A 326 33.93 0.95 7.48
N LYS A 327 33.33 -0.17 7.88
CA LYS A 327 33.61 -1.50 7.31
C LYS A 327 32.71 -1.87 6.13
N GLN A 328 31.60 -1.16 5.91
CA GLN A 328 30.71 -1.40 4.76
C GLN A 328 31.13 -0.69 3.48
N ASP A 329 32.03 0.29 3.55
CA ASP A 329 32.50 1.04 2.36
C ASP A 329 33.78 0.45 1.70
N ASN A 330 34.22 -0.76 2.07
CA ASN A 330 35.44 -1.39 1.57
C ASN A 330 35.28 -2.83 1.03
N ASP A 331 34.07 -3.27 0.67
CA ASP A 331 33.85 -4.52 -0.07
C ASP A 331 33.13 -4.31 -1.40
#